data_1974a9b83216e2e9c27567b252ea848c
#
_entry.id   1974a9b83216e2e9c27567b252ea848c
#
_cell.length_a   1.000
_cell.length_b   1.000
_cell.length_c   1.000
_cell.angle_alpha   90.00
_cell.angle_beta   90.00
_cell.angle_gamma   90.00
#
_symmetry.space_group_name_H-M   'P 1'
#
loop_
_entity.id
_entity.type
_entity.pdbx_description
1 polymer ?
#
loop_
_entity_poly.entity_id
_entity_poly.type
_entity_poly.pdbx_seq_one_letter_code
_entity_poly.pdbx_strand_id
1 'polypeptide(L)'
;MKKAETVYNSKKRKGDKQLGVLFNGGKVRRRREWRGLKDTLYDFGRWLYLWGIMADASVSRGFVQGMFRYRWMANYLAVPHMLDKFTMGMRDEPLRITHTAMDFVVKDVAQCIKNSLRGDRRTGKDKAYSDTCVLTDENAMTAFMMGFPTLNAILREVPCMFSANLLNQYSAMHYLDVAQEHGIPGDVCPMPEAEAGMSIDDDFPVLGKIAVQVNTTCDGSLMGNGLIAKRLEREYGIKTFQLVAPMRHKEEDVQEYAAQDIKNAIAFIEENMGVKWDWKAYFECAKRVNQTTRDRWEWLQINSTNYPQFIGSVFSLYNDTNYMGNCGRSAAFPPINEKIMKLVHQGYERKTMMAPEYRHRCIVWGVQPQYVIDMLYWMVNCWGVVPLTDMLSMVIDKEITEEDTPENREQAYYDMAYLNENMIMRNRTHGGYKVLVDELWELCERMNADMVMMWEHMSCKALTGMHGQFEEQARERGIHLVWVCHDLCDPRVYTRQAIRDQFNEYMRTVMREEPLDPSIEVQPDDNAW
;
A
#
# COMPACT_ATOMS: atom_id res chain seq x y z
N MET A 1 6.64 40.39 4.21
CA MET A 1 5.46 39.55 4.28
C MET A 1 5.57 38.66 5.49
N LYS A 2 4.67 38.75 6.48
CA LYS A 2 4.58 37.79 7.56
C LYS A 2 4.33 36.43 6.92
N LYS A 3 5.21 35.43 7.17
CA LYS A 3 4.89 34.05 6.82
C LYS A 3 3.52 33.75 7.43
N ALA A 4 2.57 33.37 6.61
CA ALA A 4 1.30 32.89 7.09
C ALA A 4 1.62 31.79 8.11
N GLU A 5 1.12 31.92 9.33
CA GLU A 5 1.18 30.81 10.28
C GLU A 5 0.36 29.70 9.65
N THR A 6 1.03 28.72 9.09
CA THR A 6 0.37 27.52 8.60
C THR A 6 -0.42 26.92 9.75
N VAL A 7 -1.65 26.52 9.48
CA VAL A 7 -2.52 25.80 10.43
C VAL A 7 -1.78 24.62 11.07
N TYR A 8 -0.69 24.18 10.42
CA TYR A 8 0.25 23.15 10.84
C TYR A 8 1.65 23.71 11.10
N ASN A 9 1.83 24.36 12.25
CA ASN A 9 3.18 24.64 12.76
C ASN A 9 3.82 23.31 13.20
N SER A 10 4.56 22.72 12.29
CA SER A 10 5.16 21.41 12.42
C SER A 10 6.08 21.26 13.64
N LYS A 11 6.84 22.31 13.99
CA LYS A 11 7.73 22.27 15.15
C LYS A 11 6.98 22.21 16.47
N LYS A 12 5.86 22.94 16.57
CA LYS A 12 5.02 22.97 17.77
C LYS A 12 4.20 21.68 17.92
N ARG A 13 3.82 21.04 16.83
CA ARG A 13 2.95 19.84 16.81
C ARG A 13 3.71 18.53 16.88
N LYS A 14 4.99 18.51 16.58
CA LYS A 14 5.82 17.30 16.66
C LYS A 14 5.80 16.69 18.08
N GLY A 15 5.92 17.52 19.11
CA GLY A 15 5.83 17.07 20.51
C GLY A 15 4.39 16.94 21.01
N ASP A 16 3.57 17.96 20.77
CA ASP A 16 2.28 18.10 21.43
C ASP A 16 1.18 17.21 20.85
N LYS A 17 1.10 17.05 19.52
CA LYS A 17 0.01 16.25 18.92
C LYS A 17 0.36 14.82 18.67
N GLN A 18 1.57 14.50 18.24
CA GLN A 18 1.93 13.10 18.01
C GLN A 18 2.00 12.32 19.32
N LEU A 19 2.64 12.88 20.34
CA LEU A 19 2.63 12.29 21.68
C LEU A 19 1.24 12.36 22.33
N GLY A 20 0.49 13.44 22.13
CA GLY A 20 -0.88 13.58 22.59
C GLY A 20 -1.82 12.55 21.97
N VAL A 21 -1.66 12.26 20.68
CA VAL A 21 -2.40 11.19 19.98
C VAL A 21 -2.03 9.82 20.54
N LEU A 22 -0.76 9.56 20.80
CA LEU A 22 -0.29 8.28 21.34
C LEU A 22 -0.69 8.05 22.79
N PHE A 23 -0.69 9.10 23.63
CA PHE A 23 -0.88 8.97 25.07
C PHE A 23 -2.21 9.54 25.58
N ASN A 24 -2.82 10.53 24.92
CA ASN A 24 -4.10 11.14 25.29
C ASN A 24 -5.29 10.61 24.50
N GLY A 25 -5.11 9.59 23.73
CA GLY A 25 -6.20 8.84 23.09
C GLY A 25 -7.25 8.33 24.09
N GLY A 26 -7.19 8.81 25.33
CA GLY A 26 -7.99 8.35 26.46
C GLY A 26 -9.49 8.54 26.35
N LYS A 27 -9.98 9.32 25.40
CA LYS A 27 -11.43 9.49 25.19
C LYS A 27 -12.01 8.62 24.09
N VAL A 28 -11.18 7.99 23.25
CA VAL A 28 -11.62 7.26 22.05
C VAL A 28 -10.91 5.91 21.91
N ARG A 29 -10.32 5.39 22.97
CA ARG A 29 -9.80 4.03 22.94
C ARG A 29 -10.96 3.08 22.74
N ARG A 30 -11.08 2.48 21.53
CA ARG A 30 -11.84 1.26 21.38
C ARG A 30 -11.29 0.25 22.38
N ARG A 31 -12.16 -0.25 23.27
CA ARG A 31 -11.81 -1.43 24.05
C ARG A 31 -11.53 -2.53 23.04
N ARG A 32 -10.43 -3.26 23.22
CA ARG A 32 -10.21 -4.49 22.47
C ARG A 32 -11.45 -5.35 22.59
N GLU A 33 -11.93 -5.81 21.45
CA GLU A 33 -13.10 -6.67 21.42
C GLU A 33 -12.87 -7.95 22.21
N TRP A 34 -13.86 -8.35 22.97
CA TRP A 34 -13.89 -9.68 23.57
C TRP A 34 -14.28 -10.69 22.49
N ARG A 35 -13.33 -11.54 22.08
CA ARG A 35 -13.50 -12.55 21.02
C ARG A 35 -13.65 -13.96 21.55
N GLY A 36 -13.99 -14.14 22.84
CA GLY A 36 -13.83 -15.39 23.54
C GLY A 36 -12.40 -15.59 24.04
N LEU A 37 -12.20 -16.48 25.00
CA LEU A 37 -10.91 -16.65 25.70
C LEU A 37 -9.77 -17.00 24.75
N LYS A 38 -10.00 -17.98 23.86
CA LYS A 38 -8.98 -18.49 22.93
C LYS A 38 -8.46 -17.40 21.98
N ASP A 39 -9.36 -16.70 21.32
CA ASP A 39 -8.98 -15.72 20.32
C ASP A 39 -8.48 -14.42 20.94
N THR A 40 -9.00 -14.04 22.11
CA THR A 40 -8.49 -12.89 22.87
C THR A 40 -7.05 -13.13 23.36
N LEU A 41 -6.73 -14.33 23.84
CA LEU A 41 -5.36 -14.69 24.23
C LEU A 41 -4.42 -14.75 23.03
N TYR A 42 -4.90 -15.29 21.91
CA TYR A 42 -4.13 -15.31 20.65
C TYR A 42 -3.81 -13.89 20.18
N ASP A 43 -4.81 -13.03 20.09
CA ASP A 43 -4.66 -11.63 19.69
C ASP A 43 -3.70 -10.87 20.60
N PHE A 44 -3.81 -11.06 21.92
CA PHE A 44 -2.88 -10.47 22.88
C PHE A 44 -1.44 -10.96 22.67
N GLY A 45 -1.26 -12.25 22.39
CA GLY A 45 0.06 -12.82 22.08
C GLY A 45 0.66 -12.20 20.81
N ARG A 46 -0.16 -11.95 19.79
CA ARG A 46 0.29 -11.25 18.56
C ARG A 46 0.63 -9.79 18.81
N TRP A 47 -0.13 -9.10 19.61
CA TRP A 47 0.17 -7.74 20.04
C TRP A 47 1.53 -7.65 20.76
N LEU A 48 1.83 -8.58 21.66
CA LEU A 48 3.16 -8.68 22.29
C LEU A 48 4.26 -8.97 21.27
N TYR A 49 3.99 -9.79 20.28
CA TYR A 49 4.94 -10.07 19.19
C TYR A 49 5.30 -8.81 18.39
N LEU A 50 4.32 -7.97 18.06
CA LEU A 50 4.57 -6.69 17.40
C LEU A 50 5.44 -5.76 18.26
N TRP A 51 5.21 -5.70 19.56
CA TRP A 51 6.09 -4.98 20.47
C TRP A 51 7.52 -5.52 20.45
N GLY A 52 7.68 -6.84 20.30
CA GLY A 52 8.99 -7.48 20.12
C GLY A 52 9.70 -7.02 18.84
N ILE A 53 9.00 -6.96 17.71
CA ILE A 53 9.51 -6.43 16.44
C ILE A 53 9.97 -4.98 16.61
N MET A 54 9.16 -4.16 17.27
CA MET A 54 9.48 -2.76 17.51
C MET A 54 10.67 -2.58 18.43
N ALA A 55 10.78 -3.40 19.48
CA ALA A 55 11.93 -3.38 20.39
C ALA A 55 13.22 -3.75 19.65
N ASP A 56 13.20 -4.79 18.80
CA ASP A 56 14.34 -5.15 17.96
C ASP A 56 14.77 -4.01 17.03
N ALA A 57 13.82 -3.35 16.38
CA ALA A 57 14.12 -2.21 15.53
C ALA A 57 14.69 -1.03 16.35
N SER A 58 14.18 -0.81 17.56
CA SER A 58 14.56 0.33 18.42
C SER A 58 16.00 0.27 18.92
N VAL A 59 16.59 -0.92 19.04
CA VAL A 59 18.02 -1.10 19.42
C VAL A 59 18.95 -1.05 18.21
N SER A 60 18.44 -0.84 17.02
CA SER A 60 19.23 -0.81 15.80
C SER A 60 20.04 0.49 15.65
N ARG A 61 21.12 0.38 14.87
CA ARG A 61 21.98 1.54 14.57
C ARG A 61 21.19 2.64 13.87
N GLY A 62 21.29 3.85 14.38
CA GLY A 62 20.63 5.04 13.83
C GLY A 62 19.20 5.27 14.32
N PHE A 63 18.56 4.32 15.02
CA PHE A 63 17.18 4.47 15.45
C PHE A 63 16.97 5.64 16.42
N VAL A 64 17.78 5.71 17.48
CA VAL A 64 17.68 6.79 18.48
C VAL A 64 17.91 8.16 17.83
N GLN A 65 18.94 8.26 16.98
CA GLN A 65 19.21 9.49 16.21
C GLN A 65 18.03 9.84 15.29
N GLY A 66 17.42 8.82 14.63
CA GLY A 66 16.23 8.98 13.79
C GLY A 66 15.04 9.53 14.56
N MET A 67 14.79 9.05 15.80
CA MET A 67 13.71 9.57 16.67
C MET A 67 13.83 11.08 16.94
N PHE A 68 15.06 11.59 17.06
CA PHE A 68 15.29 13.02 17.24
C PHE A 68 15.35 13.80 15.93
N ARG A 69 15.74 13.15 14.83
CA ARG A 69 15.94 13.82 13.52
C ARG A 69 14.65 13.88 12.72
N TYR A 70 13.89 12.78 12.66
CA TYR A 70 12.76 12.63 11.76
C TYR A 70 11.44 12.76 12.49
N ARG A 71 10.57 13.61 11.98
CA ARG A 71 9.27 13.93 12.55
C ARG A 71 8.32 12.74 12.56
N TRP A 72 8.31 11.96 11.47
CA TRP A 72 7.46 10.78 11.30
C TRP A 72 7.85 9.61 12.23
N MET A 73 9.07 9.57 12.74
CA MET A 73 9.54 8.47 13.59
C MET A 73 8.73 8.30 14.88
N ALA A 74 8.16 9.37 15.42
CA ALA A 74 7.31 9.26 16.61
C ALA A 74 6.06 8.39 16.38
N ASN A 75 5.56 8.33 15.13
CA ASN A 75 4.40 7.54 14.77
C ASN A 75 4.67 6.03 14.85
N TYR A 76 5.93 5.62 14.79
CA TYR A 76 6.34 4.23 14.93
C TYR A 76 5.78 3.57 16.20
N LEU A 77 5.60 4.33 17.28
CA LEU A 77 5.03 3.84 18.54
C LEU A 77 3.55 3.44 18.42
N ALA A 78 2.86 3.85 17.36
CA ALA A 78 1.46 3.50 17.11
C ALA A 78 1.27 2.15 16.38
N VAL A 79 2.35 1.53 15.88
CA VAL A 79 2.28 0.26 15.12
C VAL A 79 1.43 -0.83 15.78
N PRO A 80 1.52 -1.11 17.09
CA PRO A 80 0.68 -2.15 17.70
C PRO A 80 -0.83 -1.87 17.64
N HIS A 81 -1.22 -0.60 17.54
CA HIS A 81 -2.64 -0.20 17.44
C HIS A 81 -3.23 -0.47 16.04
N MET A 82 -2.39 -0.69 15.02
CA MET A 82 -2.87 -1.09 13.70
C MET A 82 -3.64 -2.41 13.74
N LEU A 83 -3.24 -3.34 14.60
CA LEU A 83 -3.95 -4.62 14.72
C LEU A 83 -5.43 -4.42 15.03
N ASP A 84 -5.75 -3.47 15.89
CA ASP A 84 -7.13 -3.24 16.29
C ASP A 84 -8.00 -2.78 15.10
N LYS A 85 -7.40 -2.09 14.12
CA LYS A 85 -8.08 -1.68 12.88
C LYS A 85 -8.25 -2.84 11.90
N PHE A 86 -7.19 -3.59 11.67
CA PHE A 86 -7.21 -4.69 10.70
C PHE A 86 -7.94 -5.95 11.18
N THR A 87 -8.22 -6.06 12.47
CA THR A 87 -8.87 -7.24 13.07
C THR A 87 -10.30 -7.00 13.54
N MET A 88 -10.90 -5.86 13.21
CA MET A 88 -12.27 -5.52 13.61
C MET A 88 -13.25 -6.64 13.27
N GLY A 89 -14.00 -7.13 14.28
CA GLY A 89 -15.01 -8.17 14.13
C GLY A 89 -14.48 -9.58 13.87
N MET A 90 -13.18 -9.77 13.71
CA MET A 90 -12.61 -11.06 13.32
C MET A 90 -12.48 -12.05 14.47
N ARG A 91 -12.73 -13.32 14.17
CA ARG A 91 -12.57 -14.49 15.04
C ARG A 91 -11.98 -15.65 14.23
N ASP A 92 -11.53 -16.69 14.90
CA ASP A 92 -11.06 -17.95 14.32
C ASP A 92 -10.06 -17.77 13.16
N GLU A 93 -10.29 -18.41 12.02
CA GLU A 93 -9.35 -18.39 10.88
C GLU A 93 -9.16 -16.99 10.28
N PRO A 94 -10.18 -16.14 10.03
CA PRO A 94 -9.98 -14.78 9.55
C PRO A 94 -9.05 -13.96 10.43
N LEU A 95 -9.17 -14.07 11.75
CA LEU A 95 -8.26 -13.43 12.69
C LEU A 95 -6.83 -13.94 12.54
N ARG A 96 -6.62 -15.24 12.35
CA ARG A 96 -5.30 -15.85 12.21
C ARG A 96 -4.65 -15.53 10.88
N ILE A 97 -5.43 -15.49 9.79
CA ILE A 97 -4.99 -15.08 8.45
C ILE A 97 -4.50 -13.64 8.53
N THR A 98 -5.32 -12.73 9.04
CA THR A 98 -4.99 -11.32 9.17
C THR A 98 -3.74 -11.09 10.00
N HIS A 99 -3.62 -11.72 11.17
CA HIS A 99 -2.39 -11.63 11.97
C HIS A 99 -1.17 -12.19 11.24
N THR A 100 -1.31 -13.30 10.52
CA THR A 100 -0.17 -13.88 9.79
C THR A 100 0.34 -12.93 8.73
N ALA A 101 -0.56 -12.32 7.96
CA ALA A 101 -0.23 -11.34 6.93
C ALA A 101 0.34 -10.05 7.55
N MET A 102 -0.34 -9.47 8.54
CA MET A 102 0.08 -8.21 9.16
C MET A 102 1.37 -8.31 9.96
N ASP A 103 1.60 -9.38 10.69
CA ASP A 103 2.86 -9.60 11.39
C ASP A 103 4.04 -9.56 10.41
N PHE A 104 3.83 -10.12 9.21
CA PHE A 104 4.85 -10.13 8.17
C PHE A 104 5.04 -8.73 7.57
N VAL A 105 3.95 -8.04 7.19
CA VAL A 105 4.00 -6.67 6.66
C VAL A 105 4.70 -5.73 7.65
N VAL A 106 4.31 -5.76 8.92
CA VAL A 106 4.92 -4.91 9.95
C VAL A 106 6.41 -5.22 10.12
N LYS A 107 6.79 -6.51 10.07
CA LYS A 107 8.20 -6.91 10.17
C LYS A 107 9.01 -6.41 8.97
N ASP A 108 8.47 -6.50 7.77
CA ASP A 108 9.13 -6.05 6.55
C ASP A 108 9.31 -4.52 6.55
N VAL A 109 8.27 -3.78 6.88
CA VAL A 109 8.31 -2.32 7.01
C VAL A 109 9.28 -1.88 8.11
N ALA A 110 9.25 -2.52 9.29
CA ALA A 110 10.19 -2.24 10.38
C ALA A 110 11.64 -2.49 9.93
N GLN A 111 11.87 -3.55 9.14
CA GLN A 111 13.19 -3.83 8.57
C GLN A 111 13.61 -2.77 7.54
N CYS A 112 12.70 -2.30 6.71
CA CYS A 112 12.96 -1.22 5.76
C CYS A 112 13.35 0.07 6.49
N ILE A 113 12.60 0.46 7.53
CA ILE A 113 12.92 1.63 8.37
C ILE A 113 14.29 1.46 9.05
N LYS A 114 14.54 0.29 9.66
CA LYS A 114 15.82 -0.06 10.29
C LYS A 114 17.00 0.08 9.32
N ASN A 115 16.83 -0.43 8.11
CA ASN A 115 17.82 -0.39 7.05
C ASN A 115 18.04 1.05 6.55
N SER A 116 16.97 1.81 6.36
CA SER A 116 17.03 3.20 5.96
C SER A 116 17.79 4.05 6.97
N LEU A 117 17.49 3.91 8.26
CA LEU A 117 18.17 4.66 9.32
C LEU A 117 19.63 4.22 9.49
N ARG A 118 19.94 2.93 9.31
CA ARG A 118 21.31 2.42 9.35
C ARG A 118 22.19 3.04 8.28
N GLY A 119 21.71 3.05 7.03
CA GLY A 119 22.44 3.57 5.87
C GLY A 119 22.42 5.09 5.74
N ASP A 120 21.50 5.76 6.43
CA ASP A 120 21.34 7.20 6.36
C ASP A 120 22.62 7.94 6.79
N ARG A 121 23.02 8.92 5.98
CA ARG A 121 24.24 9.71 6.15
C ARG A 121 24.24 10.54 7.45
N ARG A 122 23.07 10.77 8.05
CA ARG A 122 22.86 11.62 9.23
C ARG A 122 22.69 10.83 10.52
N THR A 123 22.02 9.69 10.45
CA THR A 123 21.67 8.90 11.65
C THR A 123 22.60 7.70 11.86
N GLY A 124 22.51 6.67 11.04
CA GLY A 124 23.29 5.43 11.19
C GLY A 124 24.73 5.54 10.70
N LYS A 125 24.96 6.33 9.64
CA LYS A 125 26.28 6.59 9.03
C LYS A 125 27.06 5.32 8.68
N ASP A 126 26.34 4.24 8.37
CA ASP A 126 26.95 3.01 7.88
C ASP A 126 27.17 3.12 6.37
N LYS A 127 28.33 3.67 6.00
CA LYS A 127 28.65 3.91 4.60
C LYS A 127 28.72 2.64 3.79
N ALA A 128 29.29 1.56 4.35
CA ALA A 128 29.44 0.30 3.65
C ALA A 128 28.07 -0.29 3.29
N TYR A 129 27.09 -0.21 4.20
CA TYR A 129 25.73 -0.60 3.94
C TYR A 129 25.03 0.36 2.94
N SER A 130 25.16 1.68 3.17
CA SER A 130 24.59 2.70 2.28
C SER A 130 25.04 2.52 0.83
N ASP A 131 26.31 2.16 0.62
CA ASP A 131 26.90 1.94 -0.71
C ASP A 131 26.30 0.72 -1.45
N THR A 132 25.54 -0.15 -0.78
CA THR A 132 24.79 -1.25 -1.39
C THR A 132 23.32 -0.92 -1.63
N CYS A 133 22.85 0.26 -1.26
CA CYS A 133 21.45 0.64 -1.37
C CYS A 133 21.15 1.35 -2.69
N VAL A 134 20.02 0.97 -3.27
CA VAL A 134 19.36 1.65 -4.40
C VAL A 134 18.04 2.19 -3.89
N LEU A 135 17.85 3.52 -3.97
CA LEU A 135 16.58 4.12 -3.63
C LEU A 135 15.56 3.83 -4.74
N THR A 136 14.37 3.47 -4.34
CA THR A 136 13.23 3.27 -5.24
C THR A 136 12.02 4.02 -4.71
N ASP A 137 10.98 4.17 -5.50
CA ASP A 137 9.70 4.73 -5.04
C ASP A 137 8.68 3.62 -4.75
N GLU A 138 7.55 3.97 -4.12
CA GLU A 138 6.49 3.02 -3.77
C GLU A 138 5.83 2.39 -4.99
N ASN A 139 5.78 3.14 -6.10
CA ASN A 139 5.20 2.68 -7.34
C ASN A 139 6.15 1.78 -8.13
N ALA A 140 7.32 1.47 -7.58
CA ALA A 140 8.28 0.59 -8.22
C ALA A 140 8.02 -0.87 -7.87
N MET A 141 7.51 -1.62 -8.84
CA MET A 141 7.79 -3.05 -8.86
C MET A 141 9.29 -3.20 -9.07
N THR A 142 10.01 -3.66 -8.05
CA THR A 142 11.48 -3.73 -8.11
C THR A 142 12.01 -4.87 -8.97
N ALA A 143 11.31 -5.21 -10.07
CA ALA A 143 11.70 -6.27 -11.01
C ALA A 143 13.11 -6.05 -11.59
N PHE A 144 13.49 -4.82 -11.86
CA PHE A 144 14.83 -4.43 -12.28
C PHE A 144 15.92 -4.65 -11.21
N MET A 145 15.55 -5.10 -10.01
CA MET A 145 16.48 -5.46 -8.94
C MET A 145 16.64 -6.98 -8.76
N MET A 146 15.84 -7.81 -9.44
CA MET A 146 15.78 -9.26 -9.21
C MET A 146 17.13 -9.94 -9.46
N GLY A 147 17.92 -9.46 -10.42
CA GLY A 147 19.25 -9.98 -10.74
C GLY A 147 20.40 -9.32 -9.96
N PHE A 148 20.11 -8.52 -8.94
CA PHE A 148 21.14 -7.89 -8.08
C PHE A 148 21.04 -8.37 -6.62
N PRO A 149 21.43 -9.63 -6.32
CA PRO A 149 21.24 -10.21 -5.00
C PRO A 149 22.05 -9.52 -3.88
N THR A 150 23.10 -8.78 -4.23
CA THR A 150 23.98 -8.06 -3.28
C THR A 150 23.52 -6.63 -3.00
N LEU A 151 22.57 -6.10 -3.76
CA LEU A 151 22.04 -4.76 -3.57
C LEU A 151 20.74 -4.77 -2.76
N ASN A 152 20.47 -3.67 -2.07
CA ASN A 152 19.27 -3.48 -1.27
C ASN A 152 18.37 -2.41 -1.92
N ALA A 153 17.17 -2.79 -2.34
CA ALA A 153 16.15 -1.84 -2.71
C ALA A 153 15.57 -1.19 -1.45
N ILE A 154 15.53 0.13 -1.41
CA ILE A 154 14.98 0.90 -0.31
C ILE A 154 13.83 1.75 -0.84
N LEU A 155 12.63 1.38 -0.48
CA LEU A 155 11.42 2.15 -0.79
C LEU A 155 11.46 3.46 0.01
N ARG A 156 11.58 4.57 -0.70
CA ARG A 156 11.68 5.90 -0.11
C ARG A 156 10.41 6.29 0.64
N GLU A 157 9.27 5.87 0.12
CA GLU A 157 7.93 6.22 0.57
C GLU A 157 7.49 5.49 1.84
N VAL A 158 8.18 4.43 2.25
CA VAL A 158 7.83 3.70 3.48
C VAL A 158 7.72 4.62 4.70
N PRO A 159 8.64 5.58 4.95
CA PRO A 159 8.46 6.55 6.02
C PRO A 159 7.21 7.42 5.86
N CYS A 160 6.94 7.90 4.63
CA CYS A 160 5.79 8.75 4.35
C CYS A 160 4.48 7.97 4.46
N MET A 161 4.34 6.93 3.65
CA MET A 161 3.10 6.16 3.53
C MET A 161 2.72 5.46 4.82
N PHE A 162 3.64 4.68 5.35
CA PHE A 162 3.35 3.85 6.51
C PHE A 162 3.32 4.65 7.81
N SER A 163 4.35 5.45 8.07
CA SER A 163 4.48 6.16 9.35
C SER A 163 3.65 7.44 9.41
N ALA A 164 3.54 8.17 8.31
CA ALA A 164 2.83 9.44 8.29
C ALA A 164 1.35 9.29 7.97
N ASN A 165 0.97 8.39 7.07
CA ASN A 165 -0.43 8.26 6.64
C ASN A 165 -1.18 7.18 7.42
N LEU A 166 -0.64 5.95 7.46
CA LEU A 166 -1.33 4.81 8.06
C LEU A 166 -1.33 4.87 9.59
N LEU A 167 -0.23 5.30 10.21
CA LEU A 167 -0.09 5.32 11.67
C LEU A 167 -0.66 6.58 12.30
N ASN A 168 -0.53 7.72 11.64
CA ASN A 168 -1.02 8.99 12.15
C ASN A 168 -1.51 9.89 11.02
N GLN A 169 -2.80 9.93 10.82
CA GLN A 169 -3.47 10.72 9.79
C GLN A 169 -3.09 12.21 9.75
N TYR A 170 -2.58 12.78 10.84
CA TYR A 170 -2.18 14.18 10.90
C TYR A 170 -0.75 14.44 10.46
N SER A 171 0.10 13.41 10.35
CA SER A 171 1.50 13.61 9.99
C SER A 171 1.66 13.98 8.53
N ALA A 172 0.86 13.42 7.63
CA ALA A 172 0.90 13.73 6.20
C ALA A 172 0.56 15.20 5.92
N MET A 173 -0.39 15.77 6.66
CA MET A 173 -0.88 17.15 6.45
C MET A 173 0.25 18.19 6.53
N HIS A 174 1.28 17.96 7.35
CA HIS A 174 2.43 18.85 7.39
C HIS A 174 3.19 18.86 6.07
N TYR A 175 3.38 17.68 5.47
CA TYR A 175 4.15 17.57 4.21
C TYR A 175 3.35 18.10 3.02
N LEU A 176 2.02 17.95 3.04
CA LEU A 176 1.13 18.59 2.05
C LEU A 176 1.25 20.11 2.13
N ASP A 177 1.17 20.68 3.34
CA ASP A 177 1.33 22.13 3.54
C ASP A 177 2.69 22.62 3.04
N VAL A 178 3.78 21.89 3.34
CA VAL A 178 5.12 22.22 2.84
C VAL A 178 5.20 22.17 1.32
N ALA A 179 4.61 21.16 0.70
CA ALA A 179 4.60 21.01 -0.75
C ALA A 179 3.87 22.18 -1.44
N GLN A 180 2.68 22.51 -0.94
CA GLN A 180 1.85 23.60 -1.48
C GLN A 180 2.51 24.97 -1.28
N GLU A 181 3.15 25.21 -0.14
CA GLU A 181 3.94 26.42 0.09
C GLU A 181 5.09 26.60 -0.91
N HIS A 182 5.57 25.50 -1.49
CA HIS A 182 6.63 25.48 -2.50
C HIS A 182 6.11 25.38 -3.95
N GLY A 183 4.80 25.55 -4.13
CA GLY A 183 4.16 25.70 -5.44
C GLY A 183 3.68 24.40 -6.09
N ILE A 184 3.59 23.30 -5.33
CA ILE A 184 2.91 22.10 -5.80
C ILE A 184 1.39 22.35 -5.68
N PRO A 185 0.60 22.18 -6.75
CA PRO A 185 -0.84 22.41 -6.69
C PRO A 185 -1.53 21.37 -5.81
N GLY A 186 -2.49 21.79 -4.98
CA GLY A 186 -3.27 20.91 -4.10
C GLY A 186 -4.35 20.09 -4.80
N ASP A 187 -4.45 20.14 -6.14
CA ASP A 187 -5.38 19.34 -6.95
C ASP A 187 -4.69 18.12 -7.61
N VAL A 188 -3.49 17.79 -7.19
CA VAL A 188 -2.78 16.55 -7.57
C VAL A 188 -2.90 15.50 -6.48
N CYS A 189 -2.50 14.26 -6.79
CA CYS A 189 -2.54 13.18 -5.83
C CYS A 189 -1.71 13.54 -4.58
N PRO A 190 -2.29 13.53 -3.36
CA PRO A 190 -1.62 13.99 -2.14
C PRO A 190 -0.49 13.04 -1.68
N MET A 191 -0.40 11.81 -2.20
CA MET A 191 0.68 10.90 -1.84
C MET A 191 2.02 11.37 -2.42
N PRO A 192 2.22 11.51 -3.75
CA PRO A 192 3.44 12.10 -4.30
C PRO A 192 3.67 13.54 -3.83
N GLU A 193 2.59 14.29 -3.56
CA GLU A 193 2.68 15.63 -2.98
C GLU A 193 3.30 15.59 -1.57
N ALA A 194 2.83 14.71 -0.68
CA ALA A 194 3.39 14.55 0.66
C ALA A 194 4.85 14.08 0.64
N GLU A 195 5.22 13.20 -0.30
CA GLU A 195 6.61 12.78 -0.49
C GLU A 195 7.51 13.93 -0.95
N ALA A 196 7.04 14.72 -1.89
CA ALA A 196 7.75 15.92 -2.32
C ALA A 196 7.91 16.90 -1.16
N GLY A 197 6.86 17.12 -0.35
CA GLY A 197 6.91 17.93 0.86
C GLY A 197 7.89 17.40 1.91
N MET A 198 7.91 16.08 2.14
CA MET A 198 8.87 15.42 3.01
C MET A 198 10.30 15.62 2.50
N SER A 199 10.52 15.54 1.20
CA SER A 199 11.81 15.82 0.58
C SER A 199 12.22 17.30 0.75
N ILE A 200 11.31 18.24 0.52
CA ILE A 200 11.53 19.68 0.67
C ILE A 200 11.87 20.04 2.13
N ASP A 201 11.17 19.44 3.09
CA ASP A 201 11.43 19.63 4.54
C ASP A 201 12.67 18.88 5.05
N ASP A 202 13.37 18.18 4.17
CA ASP A 202 14.56 17.38 4.49
C ASP A 202 14.30 16.34 5.60
N ASP A 203 13.11 15.75 5.61
CA ASP A 203 12.63 14.87 6.69
C ASP A 203 12.57 13.38 6.27
N PHE A 204 13.47 12.95 5.41
CA PHE A 204 13.61 11.53 5.02
C PHE A 204 15.08 11.07 5.05
N PRO A 205 15.35 9.75 5.21
CA PRO A 205 16.72 9.22 5.22
C PRO A 205 17.42 9.40 3.87
N VAL A 206 18.66 9.84 3.90
CA VAL A 206 19.51 10.01 2.70
C VAL A 206 20.60 8.94 2.69
N LEU A 207 20.49 7.99 1.77
CA LEU A 207 21.41 6.85 1.63
C LEU A 207 21.53 6.44 0.16
N GLY A 208 22.44 5.54 -0.13
CA GLY A 208 22.69 5.07 -1.48
C GLY A 208 23.50 6.02 -2.35
N LYS A 209 23.79 5.59 -3.56
CA LYS A 209 24.51 6.35 -4.60
C LYS A 209 23.61 6.68 -5.77
N ILE A 210 22.56 5.88 -5.96
CA ILE A 210 21.62 5.99 -7.08
C ILE A 210 20.19 5.83 -6.59
N ALA A 211 19.27 6.36 -7.39
CA ALA A 211 17.85 6.12 -7.29
C ALA A 211 17.30 5.64 -8.64
N VAL A 212 16.38 4.69 -8.63
CA VAL A 212 15.57 4.32 -9.79
C VAL A 212 14.13 4.60 -9.43
N GLN A 213 13.55 5.61 -10.06
CA GLN A 213 12.19 6.04 -9.86
C GLN A 213 11.32 5.57 -11.02
N VAL A 214 10.15 5.07 -10.71
CA VAL A 214 9.24 4.58 -11.74
C VAL A 214 8.10 5.57 -11.93
N ASN A 215 8.15 6.29 -13.05
CA ASN A 215 7.14 7.26 -13.39
C ASN A 215 5.89 6.59 -13.95
N THR A 216 4.78 6.75 -13.26
CA THR A 216 3.46 6.53 -13.85
C THR A 216 3.05 7.76 -14.67
N THR A 217 2.19 7.58 -15.66
CA THR A 217 1.63 8.68 -16.46
C THR A 217 0.58 9.47 -15.66
N CYS A 218 0.97 9.96 -14.50
CA CYS A 218 0.15 10.67 -13.53
C CYS A 218 0.80 12.03 -13.22
N ASP A 219 0.02 13.09 -13.20
CA ASP A 219 0.51 14.45 -12.92
C ASP A 219 1.23 14.56 -11.57
N GLY A 220 0.66 13.99 -10.50
CA GLY A 220 1.27 13.96 -9.18
C GLY A 220 2.60 13.20 -9.16
N SER A 221 2.63 11.99 -9.73
CA SER A 221 3.84 11.14 -9.74
C SER A 221 4.97 11.77 -10.55
N LEU A 222 4.69 12.23 -11.78
CA LEU A 222 5.69 12.86 -12.64
C LEU A 222 6.30 14.11 -11.99
N MET A 223 5.46 14.95 -11.40
CA MET A 223 5.91 16.17 -10.73
C MET A 223 6.69 15.86 -9.45
N GLY A 224 6.16 15.02 -8.60
CA GLY A 224 6.80 14.63 -7.34
C GLY A 224 8.16 13.97 -7.56
N ASN A 225 8.21 12.95 -8.42
CA ASN A 225 9.44 12.24 -8.76
C ASN A 225 10.48 13.15 -9.42
N GLY A 226 10.06 14.02 -10.35
CA GLY A 226 10.97 14.98 -10.99
C GLY A 226 11.61 15.95 -10.01
N LEU A 227 10.81 16.48 -9.06
CA LEU A 227 11.31 17.37 -8.01
C LEU A 227 12.28 16.66 -7.07
N ILE A 228 11.94 15.45 -6.64
CA ILE A 228 12.77 14.64 -5.74
C ILE A 228 14.08 14.24 -6.43
N ALA A 229 14.03 13.79 -7.69
CA ALA A 229 15.22 13.44 -8.48
C ALA A 229 16.20 14.61 -8.56
N LYS A 230 15.70 15.79 -8.96
CA LYS A 230 16.50 16.99 -9.06
C LYS A 230 17.17 17.37 -7.73
N ARG A 231 16.47 17.17 -6.62
CA ARG A 231 17.00 17.43 -5.29
C ARG A 231 18.05 16.40 -4.88
N LEU A 232 17.79 15.11 -5.09
CA LEU A 232 18.72 14.01 -4.81
C LEU A 232 20.06 14.23 -5.53
N GLU A 233 20.01 14.62 -6.80
CA GLU A 233 21.23 14.89 -7.59
C GLU A 233 21.95 16.13 -7.11
N ARG A 234 21.24 17.25 -6.97
CA ARG A 234 21.85 18.55 -6.65
C ARG A 234 22.41 18.63 -5.23
N GLU A 235 21.67 18.13 -4.24
CA GLU A 235 22.01 18.30 -2.82
C GLU A 235 22.82 17.14 -2.27
N TYR A 236 22.63 15.95 -2.80
CA TYR A 236 23.23 14.74 -2.24
C TYR A 236 24.15 13.98 -3.20
N GLY A 237 24.19 14.37 -4.46
CA GLY A 237 24.97 13.69 -5.51
C GLY A 237 24.49 12.28 -5.79
N ILE A 238 23.21 11.99 -5.55
CA ILE A 238 22.58 10.70 -5.84
C ILE A 238 22.05 10.76 -7.27
N LYS A 239 22.66 10.00 -8.18
CA LYS A 239 22.22 9.93 -9.58
C LYS A 239 20.87 9.24 -9.66
N THR A 240 19.98 9.76 -10.52
CA THR A 240 18.63 9.22 -10.65
C THR A 240 18.36 8.73 -12.07
N PHE A 241 17.80 7.54 -12.20
CA PHE A 241 17.23 7.01 -13.43
C PHE A 241 15.70 7.08 -13.35
N GLN A 242 15.06 7.59 -14.40
CA GLN A 242 13.60 7.69 -14.49
C GLN A 242 13.11 6.56 -15.39
N LEU A 243 12.66 5.47 -14.80
CA LEU A 243 12.03 4.36 -15.51
C LEU A 243 10.58 4.72 -15.82
N VAL A 244 10.15 4.61 -17.05
CA VAL A 244 8.81 5.00 -17.46
C VAL A 244 7.91 3.78 -17.66
N ALA A 245 6.73 3.81 -17.04
CA ALA A 245 5.65 2.91 -17.40
C ALA A 245 4.80 3.58 -18.49
N PRO A 246 4.90 3.14 -19.76
CA PRO A 246 4.22 3.81 -20.86
C PRO A 246 2.71 3.62 -20.81
N MET A 247 1.96 4.60 -21.31
CA MET A 247 0.52 4.41 -21.59
C MET A 247 0.32 3.36 -22.67
N ARG A 248 -0.86 2.73 -22.69
CA ARG A 248 -1.20 1.69 -23.68
C ARG A 248 -0.19 0.55 -23.72
N HIS A 249 0.35 0.18 -22.57
CA HIS A 249 1.40 -0.83 -22.41
C HIS A 249 1.06 -2.23 -22.98
N LYS A 250 -0.19 -2.48 -23.35
CA LYS A 250 -0.62 -3.75 -23.98
C LYS A 250 -0.36 -3.78 -25.50
N GLU A 251 0.08 -2.69 -26.11
CA GLU A 251 0.44 -2.62 -27.53
C GLU A 251 1.87 -3.13 -27.74
N GLU A 252 2.10 -3.88 -28.82
CA GLU A 252 3.38 -4.60 -29.04
C GLU A 252 4.60 -3.67 -29.15
N ASP A 253 4.48 -2.58 -29.89
CA ASP A 253 5.54 -1.57 -30.02
C ASP A 253 5.86 -0.86 -28.70
N VAL A 254 4.86 -0.68 -27.85
CA VAL A 254 5.00 -0.11 -26.50
C VAL A 254 5.74 -1.09 -25.58
N GLN A 255 5.47 -2.40 -25.72
CA GLN A 255 6.17 -3.44 -24.97
C GLN A 255 7.67 -3.51 -25.30
N GLU A 256 8.04 -3.35 -26.56
CA GLU A 256 9.45 -3.29 -26.97
C GLU A 256 10.17 -2.09 -26.33
N TYR A 257 9.52 -0.92 -26.35
CA TYR A 257 10.03 0.27 -25.69
C TYR A 257 10.22 0.07 -24.16
N ALA A 258 9.23 -0.50 -23.50
CA ALA A 258 9.27 -0.77 -22.07
C ALA A 258 10.38 -1.78 -21.70
N ALA A 259 10.55 -2.84 -22.48
CA ALA A 259 11.63 -3.80 -22.30
C ALA A 259 13.02 -3.16 -22.49
N GLN A 260 13.17 -2.26 -23.47
CA GLN A 260 14.41 -1.52 -23.67
C GLN A 260 14.71 -0.58 -22.48
N ASP A 261 13.68 0.05 -21.90
CA ASP A 261 13.87 0.93 -20.74
C ASP A 261 14.29 0.15 -19.49
N ILE A 262 13.79 -1.08 -19.30
CA ILE A 262 14.30 -2.02 -18.28
C ILE A 262 15.78 -2.36 -18.51
N LYS A 263 16.20 -2.64 -19.78
CA LYS A 263 17.62 -2.88 -20.11
C LYS A 263 18.48 -1.67 -19.73
N ASN A 264 18.00 -0.46 -20.01
CA ASN A 264 18.68 0.78 -19.67
C ASN A 264 18.80 0.98 -18.14
N ALA A 265 17.75 0.67 -17.39
CA ALA A 265 17.76 0.74 -15.91
C ALA A 265 18.78 -0.24 -15.32
N ILE A 266 18.83 -1.47 -15.83
CA ILE A 266 19.81 -2.48 -15.39
C ILE A 266 21.23 -2.00 -15.71
N ALA A 267 21.49 -1.51 -16.93
CA ALA A 267 22.79 -0.98 -17.32
C ALA A 267 23.22 0.21 -16.44
N PHE A 268 22.29 1.12 -16.13
CA PHE A 268 22.53 2.23 -15.21
C PHE A 268 22.95 1.75 -13.82
N ILE A 269 22.29 0.72 -13.28
CA ILE A 269 22.62 0.13 -11.97
C ILE A 269 24.01 -0.51 -12.03
N GLU A 270 24.31 -1.32 -13.07
CA GLU A 270 25.61 -1.95 -13.24
C GLU A 270 26.75 -0.94 -13.27
N GLU A 271 26.60 0.11 -14.07
CA GLU A 271 27.60 1.16 -14.25
C GLU A 271 27.89 1.91 -12.93
N ASN A 272 26.84 2.30 -12.21
CA ASN A 272 27.00 3.20 -11.06
C ASN A 272 27.24 2.45 -9.74
N MET A 273 26.86 1.18 -9.64
CA MET A 273 27.06 0.34 -8.44
C MET A 273 28.27 -0.60 -8.57
N GLY A 274 28.81 -0.78 -9.78
CA GLY A 274 29.96 -1.66 -10.03
C GLY A 274 29.67 -3.14 -9.83
N VAL A 275 28.43 -3.56 -10.04
CA VAL A 275 27.95 -4.95 -9.95
C VAL A 275 27.45 -5.42 -11.29
N LYS A 276 27.32 -6.73 -11.48
CA LYS A 276 26.77 -7.30 -12.71
C LYS A 276 25.46 -8.02 -12.43
N TRP A 277 24.57 -7.99 -13.43
CA TRP A 277 23.33 -8.73 -13.41
C TRP A 277 23.58 -10.24 -13.33
N ASP A 278 22.89 -10.91 -12.41
CA ASP A 278 22.94 -12.34 -12.20
C ASP A 278 21.64 -13.01 -12.66
N TRP A 279 21.69 -13.69 -13.79
CA TRP A 279 20.54 -14.40 -14.36
C TRP A 279 20.03 -15.51 -13.46
N LYS A 280 20.90 -16.21 -12.74
CA LYS A 280 20.48 -17.24 -11.80
C LYS A 280 19.64 -16.64 -10.67
N ALA A 281 20.08 -15.52 -10.11
CA ALA A 281 19.32 -14.81 -9.10
C ALA A 281 17.95 -14.31 -9.63
N TYR A 282 17.94 -13.81 -10.86
CA TYR A 282 16.68 -13.39 -11.51
C TYR A 282 15.68 -14.55 -11.61
N PHE A 283 16.07 -15.69 -12.19
CA PHE A 283 15.15 -16.82 -12.37
C PHE A 283 14.69 -17.44 -11.05
N GLU A 284 15.52 -17.42 -10.01
CA GLU A 284 15.09 -17.80 -8.66
C GLU A 284 14.06 -16.83 -8.08
N CYS A 285 14.15 -15.53 -8.39
CA CYS A 285 13.10 -14.57 -8.05
C CYS A 285 11.82 -14.82 -8.86
N ALA A 286 11.93 -15.07 -10.16
CA ALA A 286 10.81 -15.35 -11.06
C ALA A 286 9.97 -16.55 -10.57
N LYS A 287 10.60 -17.63 -10.15
CA LYS A 287 9.92 -18.79 -9.54
C LYS A 287 9.07 -18.40 -8.33
N ARG A 288 9.62 -17.55 -7.45
CA ARG A 288 8.88 -17.07 -6.27
C ARG A 288 7.74 -16.12 -6.62
N VAL A 289 7.92 -15.27 -7.62
CA VAL A 289 6.84 -14.41 -8.16
C VAL A 289 5.70 -15.27 -8.70
N ASN A 290 6.00 -16.28 -9.53
CA ASN A 290 5.01 -17.19 -10.08
C ASN A 290 4.28 -17.98 -8.99
N GLN A 291 5.01 -18.48 -7.99
CA GLN A 291 4.37 -19.15 -6.85
C GLN A 291 3.39 -18.22 -6.12
N THR A 292 3.80 -16.99 -5.85
CA THR A 292 2.92 -16.00 -5.22
C THR A 292 1.70 -15.68 -6.09
N THR A 293 1.88 -15.63 -7.41
CA THR A 293 0.77 -15.42 -8.36
C THR A 293 -0.25 -16.56 -8.29
N ARG A 294 0.22 -17.82 -8.27
CA ARG A 294 -0.64 -19.00 -8.09
C ARG A 294 -1.39 -18.97 -6.75
N ASP A 295 -0.67 -18.71 -5.65
CA ASP A 295 -1.25 -18.63 -4.30
C ASP A 295 -2.35 -17.56 -4.23
N ARG A 296 -2.11 -16.39 -4.82
CA ARG A 296 -3.10 -15.30 -4.87
C ARG A 296 -4.35 -15.70 -5.65
N TRP A 297 -4.20 -16.35 -6.78
CA TRP A 297 -5.35 -16.82 -7.56
C TRP A 297 -6.19 -17.82 -6.78
N GLU A 298 -5.58 -18.69 -6.00
CA GLU A 298 -6.31 -19.63 -5.15
C GLU A 298 -7.08 -18.90 -4.03
N TRP A 299 -6.47 -17.90 -3.39
CA TRP A 299 -7.18 -17.07 -2.41
C TRP A 299 -8.37 -16.33 -3.02
N LEU A 300 -8.24 -15.80 -4.22
CA LEU A 300 -9.34 -15.15 -4.94
C LEU A 300 -10.45 -16.13 -5.32
N GLN A 301 -10.12 -17.37 -5.69
CA GLN A 301 -11.12 -18.41 -5.94
C GLN A 301 -11.93 -18.72 -4.68
N ILE A 302 -11.29 -18.80 -3.53
CA ILE A 302 -12.00 -19.01 -2.26
C ILE A 302 -12.84 -17.78 -1.90
N ASN A 303 -12.34 -16.58 -2.12
CA ASN A 303 -13.12 -15.35 -1.90
C ASN A 303 -14.34 -15.25 -2.83
N SER A 304 -14.31 -15.90 -4.00
CA SER A 304 -15.48 -15.97 -4.90
C SER A 304 -16.57 -16.91 -4.44
N THR A 305 -16.34 -17.70 -3.39
CA THR A 305 -17.33 -18.59 -2.79
C THR A 305 -18.24 -17.87 -1.78
N ASN A 306 -19.17 -18.59 -1.17
CA ASN A 306 -20.02 -18.06 -0.11
C ASN A 306 -19.28 -17.81 1.23
N TYR A 307 -18.04 -18.28 1.33
CA TYR A 307 -17.22 -18.20 2.55
C TYR A 307 -15.85 -17.59 2.25
N PRO A 308 -15.77 -16.31 1.83
CA PRO A 308 -14.51 -15.62 1.61
C PRO A 308 -13.71 -15.55 2.91
N GLN A 309 -12.39 -15.75 2.85
CA GLN A 309 -11.53 -15.90 4.02
C GLN A 309 -10.46 -14.82 4.13
N PHE A 310 -9.83 -14.43 3.03
CA PHE A 310 -8.75 -13.44 3.03
C PHE A 310 -9.23 -12.18 2.31
N ILE A 311 -9.85 -11.28 3.07
CA ILE A 311 -10.57 -10.11 2.54
C ILE A 311 -10.10 -8.82 3.20
N GLY A 312 -10.43 -7.70 2.54
CA GLY A 312 -10.22 -6.35 3.06
C GLY A 312 -8.79 -5.85 2.92
N SER A 313 -8.49 -4.75 3.58
CA SER A 313 -7.25 -3.97 3.39
C SER A 313 -5.96 -4.75 3.68
N VAL A 314 -6.02 -5.80 4.52
CA VAL A 314 -4.85 -6.63 4.79
C VAL A 314 -4.43 -7.46 3.57
N PHE A 315 -5.40 -7.86 2.75
CA PHE A 315 -5.12 -8.59 1.51
C PHE A 315 -4.30 -7.73 0.54
N SER A 316 -4.74 -6.47 0.33
CA SER A 316 -4.00 -5.49 -0.47
C SER A 316 -2.60 -5.25 0.06
N LEU A 317 -2.47 -4.87 1.33
CA LEU A 317 -1.17 -4.55 1.93
C LEU A 317 -0.18 -5.72 1.88
N TYR A 318 -0.67 -6.95 2.05
CA TYR A 318 0.18 -8.12 1.94
C TYR A 318 0.67 -8.35 0.50
N ASN A 319 -0.22 -8.19 -0.49
CA ASN A 319 0.14 -8.29 -1.90
C ASN A 319 1.11 -7.18 -2.32
N ASP A 320 0.85 -5.94 -1.91
CA ASP A 320 1.72 -4.80 -2.20
C ASP A 320 3.13 -5.04 -1.64
N THR A 321 3.24 -5.44 -0.37
CA THR A 321 4.52 -5.74 0.25
C THR A 321 5.28 -6.83 -0.51
N ASN A 322 4.57 -7.87 -0.97
CA ASN A 322 5.18 -8.97 -1.70
C ASN A 322 5.66 -8.58 -3.10
N TYR A 323 4.84 -7.84 -3.85
CA TYR A 323 5.17 -7.50 -5.24
C TYR A 323 6.03 -6.24 -5.38
N MET A 324 5.76 -5.17 -4.62
CA MET A 324 6.44 -3.89 -4.80
C MET A 324 7.88 -3.92 -4.27
N GLY A 325 8.07 -3.94 -2.98
CA GLY A 325 9.39 -3.87 -2.38
C GLY A 325 10.26 -5.10 -2.60
N ASN A 326 9.65 -6.27 -2.73
CA ASN A 326 10.37 -7.55 -2.76
C ASN A 326 10.47 -8.17 -4.15
N CYS A 327 9.40 -8.21 -4.92
CA CYS A 327 9.36 -8.79 -6.26
C CYS A 327 10.12 -10.14 -6.36
N GLY A 328 9.76 -11.10 -5.51
CA GLY A 328 10.40 -12.42 -5.43
C GLY A 328 11.81 -12.45 -4.81
N ARG A 329 12.41 -11.32 -4.45
CA ARG A 329 13.77 -11.27 -3.88
C ARG A 329 13.86 -11.87 -2.48
N SER A 330 12.80 -11.75 -1.68
CA SER A 330 12.76 -12.35 -0.34
C SER A 330 12.25 -13.80 -0.36
N ALA A 331 13.05 -14.71 0.18
CA ALA A 331 12.65 -16.10 0.39
C ALA A 331 11.70 -16.28 1.60
N ALA A 332 11.33 -15.20 2.29
CA ALA A 332 10.47 -15.26 3.47
C ALA A 332 8.98 -15.37 3.11
N PHE A 333 8.57 -14.95 1.92
CA PHE A 333 7.16 -14.98 1.50
C PHE A 333 6.59 -16.39 1.30
N PRO A 334 7.24 -17.33 0.58
CA PRO A 334 6.65 -18.65 0.34
C PRO A 334 6.17 -19.39 1.59
N PRO A 335 6.93 -19.49 2.70
CA PRO A 335 6.42 -20.13 3.90
C PRO A 335 5.27 -19.38 4.58
N ILE A 336 5.18 -18.06 4.41
CA ILE A 336 4.04 -17.28 4.91
C ILE A 336 2.81 -17.53 4.05
N ASN A 337 2.97 -17.54 2.72
CA ASN A 337 1.90 -17.89 1.79
C ASN A 337 1.33 -19.28 2.09
N GLU A 338 2.17 -20.28 2.28
CA GLU A 338 1.76 -21.65 2.65
C GLU A 338 0.93 -21.66 3.96
N LYS A 339 1.37 -20.90 4.95
CA LYS A 339 0.64 -20.79 6.22
C LYS A 339 -0.72 -20.10 6.03
N ILE A 340 -0.78 -19.02 5.25
CA ILE A 340 -2.03 -18.32 4.93
C ILE A 340 -2.95 -19.28 4.16
N MET A 341 -2.44 -19.98 3.13
CA MET A 341 -3.19 -20.94 2.34
C MET A 341 -3.86 -22.00 3.20
N LYS A 342 -3.09 -22.60 4.12
CA LYS A 342 -3.61 -23.58 5.07
C LYS A 342 -4.76 -23.03 5.92
N LEU A 343 -4.63 -21.80 6.41
CA LEU A 343 -5.67 -21.15 7.22
C LEU A 343 -6.91 -20.81 6.38
N VAL A 344 -6.71 -20.36 5.15
CA VAL A 344 -7.79 -20.04 4.20
C VAL A 344 -8.62 -21.30 3.90
N HIS A 345 -7.97 -22.42 3.61
CA HIS A 345 -8.66 -23.71 3.41
C HIS A 345 -9.41 -24.17 4.67
N GLN A 346 -8.77 -24.07 5.84
CA GLN A 346 -9.43 -24.44 7.11
C GLN A 346 -10.68 -23.59 7.37
N GLY A 347 -10.59 -22.29 7.13
CA GLY A 347 -11.73 -21.38 7.29
C GLY A 347 -12.86 -21.70 6.30
N TYR A 348 -12.51 -21.97 5.04
CA TYR A 348 -13.47 -22.36 4.02
C TYR A 348 -14.20 -23.67 4.37
N GLU A 349 -13.45 -24.72 4.76
CA GLU A 349 -14.02 -26.01 5.17
C GLU A 349 -14.96 -25.88 6.38
N ARG A 350 -14.61 -25.02 7.33
CA ARG A 350 -15.40 -24.72 8.52
C ARG A 350 -16.54 -23.74 8.27
N LYS A 351 -16.61 -23.16 7.08
CA LYS A 351 -17.58 -22.12 6.73
C LYS A 351 -17.53 -20.92 7.68
N THR A 352 -16.31 -20.52 8.06
CA THR A 352 -16.11 -19.42 8.99
C THR A 352 -16.51 -18.08 8.34
N MET A 353 -17.25 -17.25 9.07
CA MET A 353 -17.72 -15.94 8.62
C MET A 353 -17.31 -14.87 9.64
N MET A 354 -17.06 -13.65 9.15
CA MET A 354 -16.74 -12.49 10.00
C MET A 354 -17.97 -11.80 10.57
N ALA A 355 -19.10 -11.87 9.87
CA ALA A 355 -20.39 -11.34 10.30
C ALA A 355 -21.43 -12.46 10.37
N PRO A 356 -22.53 -12.28 11.12
CA PRO A 356 -23.60 -13.27 11.20
C PRO A 356 -24.21 -13.62 9.84
N GLU A 357 -24.19 -12.66 8.93
CA GLU A 357 -24.79 -12.73 7.61
C GLU A 357 -23.97 -11.92 6.62
N TYR A 358 -23.83 -12.43 5.39
CA TYR A 358 -23.29 -11.69 4.25
C TYR A 358 -24.44 -11.35 3.30
N ARG A 359 -24.83 -10.07 3.23
CA ARG A 359 -25.95 -9.58 2.42
C ARG A 359 -25.54 -9.25 1.01
N HIS A 360 -24.39 -8.58 0.86
CA HIS A 360 -23.89 -8.12 -0.41
C HIS A 360 -22.45 -8.56 -0.65
N ARG A 361 -22.17 -8.89 -1.90
CA ARG A 361 -20.86 -9.28 -2.39
C ARG A 361 -20.26 -8.11 -3.16
N CYS A 362 -19.25 -7.49 -2.60
CA CYS A 362 -18.75 -6.22 -3.07
C CYS A 362 -17.34 -6.33 -3.71
N ILE A 363 -17.17 -5.72 -4.88
CA ILE A 363 -15.84 -5.39 -5.40
C ILE A 363 -15.53 -3.95 -4.97
N VAL A 364 -14.33 -3.74 -4.41
CA VAL A 364 -13.87 -2.41 -4.03
C VAL A 364 -12.95 -1.88 -5.11
N TRP A 365 -13.29 -0.72 -5.68
CA TRP A 365 -12.55 -0.16 -6.79
C TRP A 365 -12.07 1.26 -6.48
N GLY A 366 -10.93 1.65 -7.02
CA GLY A 366 -10.25 2.88 -6.65
C GLY A 366 -9.25 2.69 -5.52
N VAL A 367 -8.57 3.76 -5.15
CA VAL A 367 -7.50 3.75 -4.14
C VAL A 367 -8.05 4.15 -2.78
N GLN A 368 -7.87 3.30 -1.80
CA GLN A 368 -8.36 3.50 -0.44
C GLN A 368 -7.67 4.68 0.26
N PRO A 369 -8.40 5.53 1.00
CA PRO A 369 -7.80 6.56 1.85
C PRO A 369 -6.92 5.91 2.93
N GLN A 370 -5.69 6.42 3.07
CA GLN A 370 -4.67 5.83 3.92
C GLN A 370 -5.02 5.88 5.42
N TYR A 371 -5.87 6.81 5.82
CA TYR A 371 -6.27 6.99 7.22
C TYR A 371 -7.60 6.29 7.60
N VAL A 372 -8.26 5.56 6.68
CA VAL A 372 -9.53 4.85 6.91
C VAL A 372 -9.43 3.36 6.57
N ILE A 373 -8.33 2.75 6.95
CA ILE A 373 -8.00 1.35 6.62
C ILE A 373 -8.95 0.30 7.22
N ASP A 374 -9.74 0.67 8.22
CA ASP A 374 -10.73 -0.19 8.86
C ASP A 374 -12.11 -0.16 8.19
N MET A 375 -12.31 0.68 7.17
CA MET A 375 -13.60 0.85 6.49
C MET A 375 -14.14 -0.46 5.94
N LEU A 376 -13.31 -1.27 5.29
CA LEU A 376 -13.75 -2.52 4.67
C LEU A 376 -14.23 -3.55 5.71
N TYR A 377 -13.61 -3.60 6.89
CA TYR A 377 -14.07 -4.46 7.99
C TYR A 377 -15.32 -3.92 8.67
N TRP A 378 -15.43 -2.59 8.76
CA TRP A 378 -16.63 -1.94 9.25
C TRP A 378 -17.84 -2.23 8.35
N MET A 379 -17.71 -2.21 7.03
CA MET A 379 -18.76 -2.58 6.09
C MET A 379 -19.28 -3.99 6.32
N VAL A 380 -18.39 -4.94 6.56
CA VAL A 380 -18.76 -6.33 6.84
C VAL A 380 -19.56 -6.41 8.15
N ASN A 381 -19.06 -5.81 9.21
CA ASN A 381 -19.67 -5.94 10.55
C ASN A 381 -20.94 -5.10 10.70
N CYS A 382 -20.97 -3.91 10.10
CA CYS A 382 -22.11 -3.00 10.22
C CYS A 382 -23.24 -3.36 9.26
N TRP A 383 -22.92 -3.72 8.03
CA TRP A 383 -23.91 -3.87 6.95
C TRP A 383 -23.99 -5.25 6.34
N GLY A 384 -23.06 -6.15 6.62
CA GLY A 384 -22.96 -7.44 5.94
C GLY A 384 -22.46 -7.33 4.50
N VAL A 385 -21.80 -6.25 4.12
CA VAL A 385 -21.24 -6.03 2.80
C VAL A 385 -19.79 -6.55 2.78
N VAL A 386 -19.53 -7.59 1.98
CA VAL A 386 -18.26 -8.33 2.00
C VAL A 386 -17.38 -7.90 0.84
N PRO A 387 -16.23 -7.25 1.10
CA PRO A 387 -15.25 -6.91 0.06
C PRO A 387 -14.48 -8.16 -0.38
N LEU A 388 -14.83 -8.72 -1.53
CA LEU A 388 -14.26 -9.96 -2.05
C LEU A 388 -12.82 -9.77 -2.55
N THR A 389 -12.58 -8.65 -3.19
CA THR A 389 -11.29 -8.15 -3.66
C THR A 389 -11.35 -6.64 -3.85
N ASP A 390 -10.21 -6.04 -4.08
CA ASP A 390 -10.09 -4.62 -4.39
C ASP A 390 -9.13 -4.39 -5.57
N MET A 391 -9.15 -3.17 -6.10
CA MET A 391 -8.29 -2.78 -7.20
C MET A 391 -6.81 -3.00 -6.90
N LEU A 392 -6.39 -2.79 -5.65
CA LEU A 392 -5.00 -2.91 -5.22
C LEU A 392 -4.51 -4.36 -5.13
N SER A 393 -5.44 -5.32 -5.01
CA SER A 393 -5.10 -6.74 -4.92
C SER A 393 -4.93 -7.43 -6.28
N MET A 394 -5.25 -6.75 -7.39
CA MET A 394 -5.25 -7.31 -8.75
C MET A 394 -3.98 -6.91 -9.52
N VAL A 395 -2.81 -7.42 -9.09
CA VAL A 395 -1.52 -6.93 -9.57
C VAL A 395 -1.02 -7.65 -10.83
N ILE A 396 -1.09 -8.97 -10.88
CA ILE A 396 -0.48 -9.79 -11.94
C ILE A 396 -1.46 -10.86 -12.38
N ASP A 397 -1.69 -11.01 -13.67
CA ASP A 397 -2.66 -11.94 -14.26
C ASP A 397 -2.04 -13.18 -14.92
N LYS A 398 -0.73 -13.19 -15.17
CA LYS A 398 -0.02 -14.33 -15.78
C LYS A 398 1.31 -14.64 -15.07
N GLU A 399 1.80 -15.84 -15.28
CA GLU A 399 3.15 -16.22 -14.86
C GLU A 399 4.20 -15.66 -15.85
N ILE A 400 5.40 -15.38 -15.34
CA ILE A 400 6.57 -14.97 -16.11
C ILE A 400 7.48 -16.16 -16.36
N THR A 401 8.44 -16.04 -17.30
CA THR A 401 9.41 -17.10 -17.59
C THR A 401 10.32 -17.37 -16.38
N GLU A 402 10.53 -18.65 -16.03
CA GLU A 402 11.28 -19.04 -14.82
C GLU A 402 12.44 -20.01 -15.07
N GLU A 403 12.73 -20.37 -16.33
CA GLU A 403 13.84 -21.21 -16.73
C GLU A 403 14.95 -20.42 -17.38
N ASP A 404 16.21 -20.63 -16.98
CA ASP A 404 17.38 -19.95 -17.51
C ASP A 404 17.81 -20.55 -18.85
N THR A 405 17.24 -20.02 -19.94
CA THR A 405 17.67 -20.30 -21.33
C THR A 405 18.01 -19.00 -22.05
N PRO A 406 18.81 -19.04 -23.15
CA PRO A 406 19.11 -17.83 -23.91
C PRO A 406 17.85 -17.08 -24.38
N GLU A 407 16.85 -17.80 -24.83
CA GLU A 407 15.57 -17.25 -25.30
C GLU A 407 14.81 -16.60 -24.15
N ASN A 408 14.76 -17.26 -22.99
CA ASN A 408 14.09 -16.75 -21.80
C ASN A 408 14.82 -15.53 -21.21
N ARG A 409 16.13 -15.40 -21.38
CA ARG A 409 16.86 -14.19 -20.97
C ARG A 409 16.44 -12.94 -21.76
N GLU A 410 16.13 -13.09 -23.05
CA GLU A 410 15.57 -11.98 -23.82
C GLU A 410 14.12 -11.71 -23.41
N GLN A 411 13.29 -12.76 -23.27
CA GLN A 411 11.92 -12.66 -22.78
C GLN A 411 11.83 -12.03 -21.38
N ALA A 412 12.82 -12.25 -20.53
CA ALA A 412 12.86 -11.71 -19.16
C ALA A 412 12.76 -10.19 -19.10
N TYR A 413 13.25 -9.47 -20.09
CA TYR A 413 13.10 -8.02 -20.14
C TYR A 413 11.65 -7.59 -20.38
N TYR A 414 10.94 -8.31 -21.24
CA TYR A 414 9.51 -8.12 -21.45
C TYR A 414 8.70 -8.52 -20.20
N ASP A 415 9.11 -9.59 -19.53
CA ASP A 415 8.47 -10.04 -18.28
C ASP A 415 8.66 -9.01 -17.15
N MET A 416 9.85 -8.43 -17.01
CA MET A 416 10.10 -7.35 -16.05
C MET A 416 9.31 -6.08 -16.40
N ALA A 417 9.21 -5.73 -17.69
CA ALA A 417 8.37 -4.63 -18.16
C ALA A 417 6.90 -4.90 -17.82
N TYR A 418 6.40 -6.11 -18.09
CA TYR A 418 5.06 -6.54 -17.74
C TYR A 418 4.80 -6.42 -16.24
N LEU A 419 5.70 -6.89 -15.37
CA LEU A 419 5.56 -6.73 -13.92
C LEU A 419 5.49 -5.26 -13.53
N ASN A 420 6.34 -4.42 -14.11
CA ASN A 420 6.39 -3.00 -13.83
C ASN A 420 5.12 -2.26 -14.28
N GLU A 421 4.56 -2.63 -15.44
CA GLU A 421 3.37 -2.02 -16.02
C GLU A 421 2.06 -2.51 -15.37
N ASN A 422 2.04 -3.74 -14.88
CA ASN A 422 0.89 -4.33 -14.19
C ASN A 422 0.85 -4.03 -12.69
N MET A 423 1.76 -3.22 -12.20
CA MET A 423 1.61 -2.64 -10.89
C MET A 423 0.30 -1.81 -10.84
N ILE A 424 -0.35 -1.87 -9.70
CA ILE A 424 -1.72 -1.41 -9.42
C ILE A 424 -2.09 -0.08 -10.09
N MET A 425 -1.28 0.95 -9.86
CA MET A 425 -1.58 2.30 -10.35
C MET A 425 -1.37 2.43 -11.86
N ARG A 426 -0.55 1.59 -12.47
CA ARG A 426 -0.20 1.67 -13.89
C ARG A 426 -1.20 0.95 -14.77
N ASN A 427 -1.55 -0.26 -14.41
CA ASN A 427 -2.47 -1.06 -15.19
C ASN A 427 -3.89 -0.46 -15.14
N ARG A 428 -4.37 -0.17 -13.93
CA ARG A 428 -5.78 0.15 -13.70
C ARG A 428 -6.13 1.62 -13.76
N THR A 429 -5.17 2.51 -13.57
CA THR A 429 -5.42 3.95 -13.71
C THR A 429 -4.82 4.56 -14.97
N HIS A 430 -3.80 3.94 -15.56
CA HIS A 430 -3.04 4.49 -16.69
C HIS A 430 -2.90 3.55 -17.88
N GLY A 431 -3.36 2.31 -17.79
CA GLY A 431 -3.39 1.35 -18.90
C GLY A 431 -4.46 1.65 -19.97
N GLY A 432 -5.19 2.74 -19.80
CA GLY A 432 -6.31 3.15 -20.63
C GLY A 432 -7.66 2.85 -19.96
N TYR A 433 -8.66 3.68 -20.25
CA TYR A 433 -9.98 3.61 -19.60
C TYR A 433 -10.66 2.24 -19.73
N LYS A 434 -10.48 1.56 -20.86
CA LYS A 434 -11.06 0.22 -21.05
C LYS A 434 -10.55 -0.79 -20.05
N VAL A 435 -9.26 -0.80 -19.75
CA VAL A 435 -8.67 -1.74 -18.79
C VAL A 435 -9.32 -1.55 -17.43
N LEU A 436 -9.46 -0.31 -16.99
CA LEU A 436 -10.05 0.01 -15.69
C LEU A 436 -11.53 -0.40 -15.60
N VAL A 437 -12.30 -0.20 -16.66
CA VAL A 437 -13.73 -0.45 -16.70
C VAL A 437 -14.04 -1.93 -16.96
N ASP A 438 -13.41 -2.49 -17.99
CA ASP A 438 -13.69 -3.88 -18.42
C ASP A 438 -13.27 -4.87 -17.33
N GLU A 439 -12.13 -4.62 -16.68
CA GLU A 439 -11.62 -5.49 -15.60
C GLU A 439 -12.52 -5.47 -14.36
N LEU A 440 -13.09 -4.31 -14.01
CA LEU A 440 -14.06 -4.22 -12.92
C LEU A 440 -15.28 -5.09 -13.18
N TRP A 441 -15.86 -4.99 -14.39
CA TRP A 441 -17.07 -5.75 -14.70
C TRP A 441 -16.80 -7.24 -14.86
N GLU A 442 -15.66 -7.62 -15.42
CA GLU A 442 -15.22 -9.02 -15.45
C GLU A 442 -15.08 -9.59 -14.04
N LEU A 443 -14.52 -8.84 -13.10
CA LEU A 443 -14.43 -9.26 -11.71
C LEU A 443 -15.80 -9.38 -11.05
N CYS A 444 -16.73 -8.47 -11.31
CA CYS A 444 -18.08 -8.54 -10.79
C CYS A 444 -18.78 -9.83 -11.27
N GLU A 445 -18.67 -10.15 -12.55
CA GLU A 445 -19.23 -11.37 -13.12
C GLU A 445 -18.56 -12.61 -12.53
N ARG A 446 -17.22 -12.67 -12.55
CA ARG A 446 -16.43 -13.81 -12.08
C ARG A 446 -16.66 -14.13 -10.60
N MET A 447 -16.80 -13.10 -9.77
CA MET A 447 -16.98 -13.25 -8.33
C MET A 447 -18.44 -13.20 -7.90
N ASN A 448 -19.38 -13.12 -8.87
CA ASN A 448 -20.81 -12.97 -8.61
C ASN A 448 -21.09 -11.84 -7.60
N ALA A 449 -20.52 -10.66 -7.87
CA ALA A 449 -20.71 -9.48 -7.06
C ALA A 449 -21.98 -8.73 -7.49
N ASP A 450 -22.76 -8.29 -6.53
CA ASP A 450 -23.97 -7.48 -6.72
C ASP A 450 -23.75 -6.01 -6.38
N MET A 451 -22.60 -5.68 -5.79
CA MET A 451 -22.26 -4.32 -5.38
C MET A 451 -20.82 -3.96 -5.77
N VAL A 452 -20.61 -2.70 -6.13
CA VAL A 452 -19.30 -2.07 -6.25
C VAL A 452 -19.24 -0.88 -5.32
N MET A 453 -18.21 -0.83 -4.46
CA MET A 453 -17.85 0.39 -3.75
C MET A 453 -16.69 1.06 -4.48
N MET A 454 -16.96 2.26 -4.99
CA MET A 454 -15.98 3.07 -5.69
C MET A 454 -15.35 4.07 -4.73
N TRP A 455 -14.06 3.92 -4.47
CA TRP A 455 -13.26 4.95 -3.84
C TRP A 455 -13.02 6.10 -4.82
N GLU A 456 -13.78 7.16 -4.70
CA GLU A 456 -13.62 8.35 -5.53
C GLU A 456 -12.59 9.29 -4.90
N HIS A 457 -11.32 9.03 -5.19
CA HIS A 457 -10.25 9.93 -4.79
C HIS A 457 -10.32 11.21 -5.63
N MET A 458 -10.72 12.33 -5.01
CA MET A 458 -11.06 13.58 -5.69
C MET A 458 -9.91 14.18 -6.53
N SER A 459 -8.66 13.94 -6.17
CA SER A 459 -7.48 14.40 -6.91
C SER A 459 -7.00 13.41 -7.97
N CYS A 460 -7.64 12.24 -8.13
CA CYS A 460 -7.32 11.28 -9.17
C CYS A 460 -8.14 11.54 -10.44
N LYS A 461 -7.61 12.33 -11.35
CA LYS A 461 -8.32 12.72 -12.58
C LYS A 461 -8.65 11.53 -13.49
N ALA A 462 -7.87 10.44 -13.41
CA ALA A 462 -8.12 9.22 -14.16
C ALA A 462 -9.40 8.49 -13.71
N LEU A 463 -9.68 8.47 -12.40
CA LEU A 463 -10.90 7.85 -11.84
C LEU A 463 -12.12 8.77 -11.94
N THR A 464 -11.99 10.01 -11.48
CA THR A 464 -13.11 10.96 -11.44
C THR A 464 -13.63 11.31 -12.83
N GLY A 465 -12.78 11.35 -13.85
CA GLY A 465 -13.17 11.61 -15.24
C GLY A 465 -14.06 10.53 -15.87
N MET A 466 -14.20 9.36 -15.23
CA MET A 466 -14.96 8.23 -15.75
C MET A 466 -16.28 7.97 -15.01
N HIS A 467 -16.65 8.83 -14.06
CA HIS A 467 -17.82 8.67 -13.21
C HIS A 467 -19.10 8.29 -13.99
N GLY A 468 -19.45 9.06 -15.03
CA GLY A 468 -20.65 8.80 -15.83
C GLY A 468 -20.67 7.45 -16.55
N GLN A 469 -19.49 6.95 -16.97
CA GLN A 469 -19.39 5.64 -17.62
C GLN A 469 -19.63 4.49 -16.65
N PHE A 470 -19.07 4.59 -15.43
CA PHE A 470 -19.31 3.59 -14.39
C PHE A 470 -20.77 3.55 -13.97
N GLU A 471 -21.42 4.73 -13.83
CA GLU A 471 -22.84 4.84 -13.49
C GLU A 471 -23.75 4.21 -14.54
N GLU A 472 -23.53 4.50 -15.81
CA GLU A 472 -24.31 3.94 -16.92
C GLU A 472 -24.15 2.42 -16.97
N GLN A 473 -22.94 1.92 -16.94
CA GLN A 473 -22.64 0.51 -17.08
C GLN A 473 -23.06 -0.32 -15.86
N ALA A 474 -22.99 0.24 -14.64
CA ALA A 474 -23.53 -0.40 -13.44
C ALA A 474 -25.05 -0.60 -13.54
N ARG A 475 -25.78 0.42 -14.00
CA ARG A 475 -27.24 0.33 -14.22
C ARG A 475 -27.62 -0.72 -15.26
N GLU A 476 -26.88 -0.78 -16.37
CA GLU A 476 -27.10 -1.80 -17.42
C GLU A 476 -26.92 -3.22 -16.90
N ARG A 477 -26.02 -3.43 -15.95
CA ARG A 477 -25.71 -4.73 -15.35
C ARG A 477 -26.53 -5.07 -14.11
N GLY A 478 -27.30 -4.10 -13.60
CA GLY A 478 -28.05 -4.26 -12.35
C GLY A 478 -27.17 -4.37 -11.12
N ILE A 479 -25.95 -3.79 -11.17
CA ILE A 479 -25.00 -3.78 -10.07
C ILE A 479 -25.20 -2.49 -9.27
N HIS A 480 -25.25 -2.61 -7.95
CA HIS A 480 -25.30 -1.48 -7.02
C HIS A 480 -23.95 -0.78 -6.96
N LEU A 481 -23.89 0.48 -7.39
CA LEU A 481 -22.66 1.27 -7.38
C LEU A 481 -22.76 2.35 -6.31
N VAL A 482 -21.90 2.28 -5.30
CA VAL A 482 -21.81 3.31 -4.26
C VAL A 482 -20.49 4.07 -4.39
N TRP A 483 -20.60 5.39 -4.54
CA TRP A 483 -19.46 6.30 -4.56
C TRP A 483 -19.13 6.77 -3.14
N VAL A 484 -17.85 6.70 -2.79
CA VAL A 484 -17.34 7.18 -1.52
C VAL A 484 -16.21 8.16 -1.80
N CYS A 485 -16.56 9.44 -1.81
CA CYS A 485 -15.63 10.54 -2.05
C CYS A 485 -14.67 10.70 -0.87
N HIS A 486 -13.40 10.91 -1.18
CA HIS A 486 -12.36 11.10 -0.18
C HIS A 486 -11.14 11.83 -0.73
N ASP A 487 -10.27 12.30 0.17
CA ASP A 487 -8.87 12.55 -0.14
C ASP A 487 -8.00 11.38 0.34
N LEU A 488 -6.90 11.08 -0.36
CA LEU A 488 -6.09 9.90 -0.06
C LEU A 488 -5.33 10.04 1.26
N CYS A 489 -4.84 11.23 1.59
CA CYS A 489 -3.97 11.47 2.75
C CYS A 489 -4.45 12.61 3.66
N ASP A 490 -5.39 13.45 3.21
CA ASP A 490 -5.80 14.65 3.95
C ASP A 490 -7.17 14.49 4.64
N PRO A 491 -7.20 14.19 5.94
CA PRO A 491 -8.45 14.06 6.69
C PRO A 491 -9.15 15.41 6.93
N ARG A 492 -8.57 16.54 6.51
CA ARG A 492 -9.24 17.86 6.56
C ARG A 492 -10.32 17.99 5.50
N VAL A 493 -10.15 17.27 4.38
CA VAL A 493 -11.10 17.26 3.27
C VAL A 493 -12.32 16.40 3.60
N TYR A 494 -12.07 15.17 4.03
CA TYR A 494 -13.09 14.23 4.50
C TYR A 494 -12.67 13.59 5.80
N THR A 495 -13.48 13.73 6.85
CA THR A 495 -13.26 13.01 8.10
C THR A 495 -13.58 11.53 7.93
N ARG A 496 -13.06 10.68 8.81
CA ARG A 496 -13.37 9.24 8.81
C ARG A 496 -14.88 8.98 8.89
N GLN A 497 -15.60 9.73 9.73
CA GLN A 497 -17.05 9.59 9.85
C GLN A 497 -17.76 10.05 8.58
N ALA A 498 -17.37 11.19 7.98
CA ALA A 498 -17.97 11.67 6.74
C ALA A 498 -17.82 10.66 5.57
N ILE A 499 -16.73 9.90 5.55
CA ILE A 499 -16.53 8.80 4.60
C ILE A 499 -17.54 7.67 4.85
N ARG A 500 -17.73 7.26 6.12
CA ARG A 500 -18.73 6.23 6.48
C ARG A 500 -20.16 6.69 6.25
N ASP A 501 -20.45 7.95 6.49
CA ASP A 501 -21.79 8.51 6.33
C ASP A 501 -22.29 8.44 4.88
N GLN A 502 -21.39 8.61 3.88
CA GLN A 502 -21.75 8.43 2.48
C GLN A 502 -22.22 6.99 2.19
N PHE A 503 -21.54 6.00 2.77
CA PHE A 503 -21.92 4.60 2.64
C PHE A 503 -23.21 4.29 3.42
N ASN A 504 -23.35 4.79 4.65
CA ASN A 504 -24.56 4.67 5.47
C ASN A 504 -25.79 5.23 4.74
N GLU A 505 -25.64 6.42 4.15
CA GLU A 505 -26.71 7.05 3.38
C GLU A 505 -27.15 6.20 2.20
N TYR A 506 -26.20 5.65 1.44
CA TYR A 506 -26.51 4.77 0.32
C TYR A 506 -27.26 3.50 0.78
N MET A 507 -26.79 2.85 1.82
CA MET A 507 -27.43 1.64 2.35
C MET A 507 -28.86 1.91 2.84
N ARG A 508 -29.09 3.04 3.52
CA ARG A 508 -30.41 3.41 4.02
C ARG A 508 -31.37 3.89 2.93
N THR A 509 -30.91 4.70 2.00
CA THR A 509 -31.77 5.40 1.03
C THR A 509 -31.96 4.61 -0.25
N VAL A 510 -30.91 4.00 -0.79
CA VAL A 510 -30.92 3.24 -2.03
C VAL A 510 -31.25 1.77 -1.78
N MET A 511 -30.50 1.12 -0.89
CA MET A 511 -30.71 -0.29 -0.56
C MET A 511 -31.91 -0.49 0.36
N ARG A 512 -32.31 0.53 1.13
CA ARG A 512 -33.40 0.50 2.12
C ARG A 512 -33.20 -0.56 3.19
N GLU A 513 -31.98 -0.70 3.64
CA GLU A 513 -31.57 -1.66 4.65
C GLU A 513 -31.27 -1.00 5.99
N GLU A 514 -31.42 -1.78 7.05
CA GLU A 514 -30.96 -1.42 8.40
C GLU A 514 -29.63 -2.11 8.71
N PRO A 515 -28.74 -1.47 9.48
CA PRO A 515 -27.47 -2.07 9.83
C PRO A 515 -27.63 -3.35 10.65
N LEU A 516 -26.74 -4.32 10.42
CA LEU A 516 -26.66 -5.54 11.25
C LEU A 516 -26.24 -5.21 12.67
N ASP A 517 -25.34 -4.25 12.83
CA ASP A 517 -24.92 -3.73 14.13
C ASP A 517 -25.01 -2.19 14.17
N PRO A 518 -26.16 -1.65 14.62
CA PRO A 518 -26.33 -0.21 14.73
C PRO A 518 -25.36 0.47 15.71
N SER A 519 -24.77 -0.28 16.64
CA SER A 519 -23.87 0.28 17.66
C SER A 519 -22.53 0.76 17.08
N ILE A 520 -22.17 0.29 15.89
CA ILE A 520 -20.94 0.66 15.19
C ILE A 520 -21.17 1.54 13.96
N GLU A 521 -22.42 1.87 13.64
CA GLU A 521 -22.76 2.70 12.47
C GLU A 521 -22.11 4.08 12.55
N VAL A 522 -22.23 4.72 13.71
CA VAL A 522 -21.54 5.97 14.01
C VAL A 522 -20.37 5.65 14.92
N GLN A 523 -19.19 5.90 14.44
CA GLN A 523 -17.99 5.76 15.24
C GLN A 523 -17.46 7.13 15.60
N PRO A 524 -17.04 7.36 16.86
CA PRO A 524 -16.38 8.59 17.23
C PRO A 524 -15.26 8.85 16.23
N ASP A 525 -15.17 10.09 15.75
CA ASP A 525 -14.07 10.48 14.88
C ASP A 525 -12.76 10.24 15.64
N ASP A 526 -12.11 9.17 15.28
CA ASP A 526 -10.96 8.63 15.99
C ASP A 526 -9.74 9.46 15.61
N ASN A 527 -9.76 10.70 16.06
CA ASN A 527 -8.64 11.61 15.94
C ASN A 527 -7.45 11.19 16.80
N ALA A 528 -7.66 10.20 17.64
CA ALA A 528 -6.67 9.67 18.56
C ALA A 528 -6.24 8.29 18.06
N TRP A 529 -5.17 8.26 17.38
CA TRP A 529 -4.60 6.99 17.06
C TRP A 529 -3.47 6.72 17.68
#